data_616405ff2eb1705496d4e398cf46cf1b
#
_entry.id   616405ff2eb1705496d4e398cf46cf1b
#
_cell.length_a   1.000
_cell.length_b   1.000
_cell.length_c   1.000
_cell.angle_alpha   90.00
_cell.angle_beta   90.00
_cell.angle_gamma   90.00
#
_symmetry.space_group_name_H-M   'P 1'
#
loop_
_entity.id
_entity.type
_entity.pdbx_description
1 polymer ?
#
loop_
_entity_poly.entity_id
_entity_poly.type
_entity_poly.pdbx_seq_one_letter_code
_entity_poly.pdbx_strand_id
1 'polypeptide(L)'
;MSSINLNRRKFMQSTGAASIVAGAALQSPVSGKETSKGNPENIVKRLFDTLSDSQKKVVAFDWNHMDPNRGLLRTRIANNWHITKPTVNSNFFNDEQRDMIRMIYEGLLSPDWHAKFDKQQEDDTGGFGETNNIAIFGEPGSDQFEFVMTSRHLTLRADGNTTDHVAFGGPLFYGHDPHGTFNEEPDHDGNVFWEQAVAANNVYKLLDKEQRQEAEVAKTAREQAVAFRGAKGGIQGIAVKDLNDAQKAGVQKTLQSLVSMYRKSDQQEALECLQKQGGLDACHLAFYTDNDIGKDKVWDNWRLEGPAFVWHFRGAPHVHVWVNIADSPSVKLNA
;
A
#
# COMPACT_ATOMS: atom_id res chain seq x y z
N MET A 1 6.61 -27.38 -20.83
CA MET A 1 6.91 -27.32 -19.38
C MET A 1 5.74 -26.62 -18.74
N SER A 2 4.96 -27.35 -17.96
CA SER A 2 3.71 -26.83 -17.37
C SER A 2 4.07 -25.97 -16.17
N SER A 3 3.82 -24.66 -16.25
CA SER A 3 3.91 -23.75 -15.11
C SER A 3 2.79 -24.08 -14.13
N ILE A 4 3.15 -24.48 -12.92
CA ILE A 4 2.21 -24.73 -11.83
C ILE A 4 1.81 -23.36 -11.30
N ASN A 5 0.60 -22.90 -11.64
CA ASN A 5 -0.02 -21.74 -11.04
C ASN A 5 -0.35 -22.07 -9.57
N LEU A 6 0.51 -21.61 -8.64
CA LEU A 6 0.26 -21.65 -7.20
C LEU A 6 -0.55 -20.41 -6.81
N ASN A 7 -1.85 -20.59 -6.80
CA ASN A 7 -2.76 -19.56 -6.34
C ASN A 7 -2.73 -19.51 -4.77
N ARG A 8 -2.99 -18.36 -4.19
CA ARG A 8 -2.99 -18.07 -2.74
C ARG A 8 -3.78 -19.10 -1.91
N ARG A 9 -4.88 -19.65 -2.45
CA ARG A 9 -5.66 -20.73 -1.82
C ARG A 9 -4.91 -22.05 -1.75
N LYS A 10 -4.10 -22.39 -2.77
CA LYS A 10 -3.29 -23.61 -2.78
C LYS A 10 -2.07 -23.49 -1.88
N PHE A 11 -1.50 -22.29 -1.74
CA PHE A 11 -0.37 -22.05 -0.83
C PHE A 11 -0.78 -22.27 0.64
N MET A 12 -1.94 -21.79 1.07
CA MET A 12 -2.42 -22.04 2.44
C MET A 12 -2.77 -23.50 2.72
N GLN A 13 -2.98 -24.34 1.68
CA GLN A 13 -3.23 -25.78 1.82
C GLN A 13 -1.95 -26.61 1.76
N SER A 14 -0.85 -26.11 1.21
CA SER A 14 0.39 -26.87 1.01
C SER A 14 1.45 -26.70 2.11
N THR A 15 1.29 -25.74 3.02
CA THR A 15 2.22 -25.50 4.14
C THR A 15 2.05 -26.50 5.31
N GLY A 16 1.24 -27.52 5.14
CA GLY A 16 1.00 -28.59 6.13
C GLY A 16 1.96 -29.77 6.13
N ALA A 17 2.99 -29.83 5.29
CA ALA A 17 3.87 -30.99 5.22
C ALA A 17 5.28 -30.66 4.72
N ALA A 18 6.19 -30.25 5.61
CA ALA A 18 7.61 -30.61 5.54
C ALA A 18 8.27 -30.32 6.88
N SER A 19 8.51 -31.35 7.62
CA SER A 19 9.20 -31.36 8.91
C SER A 19 10.68 -31.72 8.74
N ILE A 20 11.44 -31.32 9.80
CA ILE A 20 12.70 -31.89 10.34
C ILE A 20 13.96 -31.19 9.78
N VAL A 21 14.76 -30.53 10.69
CA VAL A 21 15.61 -31.03 11.78
C VAL A 21 16.00 -29.94 12.78
N ALA A 22 15.78 -30.24 14.00
CA ALA A 22 16.38 -29.94 15.30
C ALA A 22 17.28 -28.72 15.55
N GLY A 23 16.83 -27.91 16.51
CA GLY A 23 17.63 -27.03 17.37
C GLY A 23 16.74 -26.53 18.51
N ALA A 24 16.87 -27.12 19.70
CA ALA A 24 16.03 -26.84 20.86
C ALA A 24 16.28 -25.44 21.42
N ALA A 25 15.23 -24.63 21.50
CA ALA A 25 15.10 -23.57 22.48
C ALA A 25 13.65 -23.50 22.91
N LEU A 26 13.42 -23.72 24.18
CA LEU A 26 12.15 -23.65 24.87
C LEU A 26 11.49 -22.28 24.70
N GLN A 27 10.40 -22.23 23.96
CA GLN A 27 9.45 -21.15 24.03
C GLN A 27 8.08 -21.70 24.37
N SER A 28 7.57 -21.27 25.50
CA SER A 28 6.21 -21.54 25.96
C SER A 28 5.19 -21.03 24.94
N PRO A 29 4.12 -21.75 24.65
CA PRO A 29 3.07 -21.23 23.77
C PRO A 29 2.29 -20.17 24.54
N VAL A 30 2.45 -18.92 24.15
CA VAL A 30 1.45 -17.90 24.43
C VAL A 30 0.26 -18.22 23.53
N SER A 31 -0.71 -18.92 24.09
CA SER A 31 -2.02 -19.12 23.51
C SER A 31 -2.77 -17.78 23.55
N GLY A 32 -2.42 -16.89 22.62
CA GLY A 32 -3.28 -15.80 22.23
C GLY A 32 -4.45 -16.40 21.47
N LYS A 33 -5.65 -16.27 22.00
CA LYS A 33 -6.89 -16.48 21.28
C LYS A 33 -6.88 -15.54 20.07
N GLU A 34 -6.45 -16.02 18.90
CA GLU A 34 -6.79 -15.40 17.63
C GLU A 34 -8.33 -15.38 17.58
N THR A 35 -8.89 -14.23 17.93
CA THR A 35 -10.26 -13.93 17.53
C THR A 35 -10.24 -14.02 16.03
N SER A 36 -10.96 -14.97 15.47
CA SER A 36 -11.17 -15.17 14.05
C SER A 36 -11.86 -13.94 13.45
N LYS A 37 -11.17 -12.83 13.32
CA LYS A 37 -11.51 -11.77 12.40
C LYS A 37 -11.33 -12.43 11.03
N GLY A 38 -12.45 -12.72 10.35
CA GLY A 38 -12.43 -13.46 9.10
C GLY A 38 -11.54 -12.72 8.08
N ASN A 39 -10.94 -13.50 7.17
CA ASN A 39 -10.18 -12.96 6.05
C ASN A 39 -11.01 -11.86 5.35
N PRO A 40 -10.47 -10.64 5.11
CA PRO A 40 -11.18 -9.52 4.47
C PRO A 40 -11.95 -9.91 3.23
N GLU A 41 -11.41 -10.77 2.37
CA GLU A 41 -12.08 -11.23 1.14
C GLU A 41 -13.38 -12.00 1.43
N ASN A 42 -13.40 -12.80 2.50
CA ASN A 42 -14.61 -13.48 2.93
C ASN A 42 -15.64 -12.50 3.51
N ILE A 43 -15.18 -11.43 4.15
CA ILE A 43 -16.06 -10.38 4.68
C ILE A 43 -16.63 -9.56 3.53
N VAL A 44 -15.85 -9.26 2.48
CA VAL A 44 -16.35 -8.60 1.25
C VAL A 44 -17.49 -9.41 0.63
N LYS A 45 -17.35 -10.75 0.54
CA LYS A 45 -18.43 -11.59 0.05
C LYS A 45 -19.69 -11.50 0.92
N ARG A 46 -19.53 -11.58 2.23
CA ARG A 46 -20.65 -11.46 3.17
C ARG A 46 -21.34 -10.10 3.05
N LEU A 47 -20.54 -9.02 3.00
CA LEU A 47 -21.06 -7.67 2.76
C LEU A 47 -21.89 -7.62 1.47
N PHE A 48 -21.34 -8.12 0.38
CA PHE A 48 -22.01 -8.13 -0.93
C PHE A 48 -23.33 -8.89 -0.89
N ASP A 49 -23.40 -10.02 -0.18
CA ASP A 49 -24.61 -10.83 -0.04
C ASP A 49 -25.72 -10.10 0.76
N THR A 50 -25.36 -9.17 1.66
CA THR A 50 -26.33 -8.36 2.44
C THR A 50 -26.80 -7.10 1.70
N LEU A 51 -26.11 -6.69 0.62
CA LEU A 51 -26.50 -5.49 -0.13
C LEU A 51 -27.82 -5.73 -0.87
N SER A 52 -28.76 -4.78 -0.73
CA SER A 52 -29.96 -4.74 -1.55
C SER A 52 -29.64 -4.46 -3.02
N ASP A 53 -30.58 -4.76 -3.93
CA ASP A 53 -30.42 -4.46 -5.36
C ASP A 53 -30.20 -2.95 -5.62
N SER A 54 -30.81 -2.09 -4.82
CA SER A 54 -30.61 -0.65 -4.90
C SER A 54 -29.19 -0.22 -4.47
N GLN A 55 -28.65 -0.87 -3.46
CA GLN A 55 -27.28 -0.63 -3.02
C GLN A 55 -26.26 -1.17 -4.05
N LYS A 56 -26.45 -2.37 -4.56
CA LYS A 56 -25.60 -2.97 -5.60
C LYS A 56 -25.51 -2.10 -6.85
N LYS A 57 -26.60 -1.48 -7.28
CA LYS A 57 -26.59 -0.54 -8.43
C LYS A 57 -25.67 0.68 -8.23
N VAL A 58 -25.29 0.99 -7.00
CA VAL A 58 -24.47 2.18 -6.67
C VAL A 58 -23.02 1.81 -6.39
N VAL A 59 -22.77 0.66 -5.73
CA VAL A 59 -21.43 0.30 -5.24
C VAL A 59 -20.86 -0.95 -5.90
N ALA A 60 -21.61 -1.67 -6.71
CA ALA A 60 -21.13 -2.86 -7.42
C ALA A 60 -21.02 -2.59 -8.93
N PHE A 61 -19.92 -3.03 -9.51
CA PHE A 61 -19.56 -2.77 -10.90
C PHE A 61 -19.06 -4.04 -11.58
N ASP A 62 -19.18 -4.07 -12.90
CA ASP A 62 -18.51 -5.09 -13.71
C ASP A 62 -16.99 -5.00 -13.51
N TRP A 63 -16.30 -6.14 -13.60
CA TRP A 63 -14.85 -6.23 -13.41
C TRP A 63 -14.05 -5.19 -14.19
N ASN A 64 -14.36 -5.01 -15.48
CA ASN A 64 -13.68 -4.06 -16.36
C ASN A 64 -14.46 -2.75 -16.54
N HIS A 65 -15.18 -2.30 -15.51
CA HIS A 65 -15.94 -1.06 -15.59
C HIS A 65 -15.07 0.13 -15.96
N MET A 66 -15.42 0.77 -17.08
CA MET A 66 -14.76 1.98 -17.58
C MET A 66 -15.62 3.20 -17.26
N ASP A 67 -15.16 4.03 -16.35
CA ASP A 67 -15.75 5.34 -16.10
C ASP A 67 -15.35 6.31 -17.21
N PRO A 68 -16.30 7.08 -17.81
CA PRO A 68 -15.99 7.96 -18.94
C PRO A 68 -14.91 9.01 -18.66
N ASN A 69 -14.76 9.45 -17.41
CA ASN A 69 -13.82 10.49 -17.01
C ASN A 69 -12.61 9.95 -16.24
N ARG A 70 -12.74 8.74 -15.66
CA ARG A 70 -11.76 8.19 -14.72
C ARG A 70 -11.06 6.94 -15.22
N GLY A 71 -11.47 6.41 -16.39
CA GLY A 71 -10.87 5.22 -16.99
C GLY A 71 -11.24 3.92 -16.28
N LEU A 72 -10.36 2.93 -16.29
CA LEU A 72 -10.56 1.66 -15.58
C LEU A 72 -10.65 1.92 -14.07
N LEU A 73 -11.87 1.90 -13.54
CA LEU A 73 -12.14 2.46 -12.22
C LEU A 73 -11.52 1.65 -11.08
N ARG A 74 -11.53 0.32 -11.20
CA ARG A 74 -11.00 -0.57 -10.15
C ARG A 74 -9.52 -0.36 -9.85
N THR A 75 -8.69 0.06 -10.82
CA THR A 75 -7.26 0.30 -10.63
C THR A 75 -6.89 1.78 -10.61
N ARG A 76 -7.90 2.66 -10.62
CA ARG A 76 -7.67 4.10 -10.50
C ARG A 76 -7.11 4.45 -9.13
N ILE A 77 -6.21 5.42 -9.14
CA ILE A 77 -5.69 6.05 -7.93
C ILE A 77 -5.73 7.58 -8.07
N ALA A 78 -6.07 8.26 -7.00
CA ALA A 78 -5.99 9.73 -6.88
C ALA A 78 -5.86 10.08 -5.39
N ASN A 79 -5.35 11.29 -5.09
CA ASN A 79 -5.53 11.85 -3.76
C ASN A 79 -6.99 12.28 -3.57
N ASN A 80 -7.49 12.44 -2.39
CA ASN A 80 -8.82 13.02 -2.09
C ASN A 80 -9.90 12.65 -3.13
N TRP A 81 -10.28 11.39 -3.23
CA TRP A 81 -11.28 10.99 -4.20
C TRP A 81 -12.31 10.03 -3.61
N HIS A 82 -13.50 10.12 -4.17
CA HIS A 82 -14.62 9.24 -3.83
C HIS A 82 -14.92 8.34 -5.01
N ILE A 83 -14.74 7.03 -4.83
CA ILE A 83 -15.04 6.05 -5.88
C ILE A 83 -16.53 5.98 -6.18
N THR A 84 -17.35 6.07 -5.14
CA THR A 84 -18.82 6.17 -5.18
C THR A 84 -19.31 7.34 -4.34
N LYS A 85 -20.61 7.67 -4.40
CA LYS A 85 -21.17 8.81 -3.66
C LYS A 85 -21.44 8.53 -2.17
N PRO A 86 -22.01 7.38 -1.77
CA PRO A 86 -22.37 7.17 -0.37
C PRO A 86 -21.12 6.98 0.51
N THR A 87 -21.08 7.64 1.65
CA THR A 87 -20.08 7.39 2.68
C THR A 87 -20.53 6.24 3.58
N VAL A 88 -19.57 5.62 4.26
CA VAL A 88 -19.83 4.47 5.13
C VAL A 88 -20.81 4.84 6.26
N ASN A 89 -20.66 6.03 6.88
CA ASN A 89 -21.53 6.48 7.97
C ASN A 89 -22.86 7.12 7.52
N SER A 90 -23.11 7.19 6.20
CA SER A 90 -24.40 7.66 5.70
C SER A 90 -25.51 6.63 5.93
N ASN A 91 -26.77 7.06 5.79
CA ASN A 91 -27.92 6.16 5.88
C ASN A 91 -28.03 5.13 4.74
N PHE A 92 -27.05 5.10 3.84
CA PHE A 92 -27.01 4.16 2.72
C PHE A 92 -26.71 2.73 3.19
N PHE A 93 -25.83 2.58 4.18
CA PHE A 93 -25.49 1.30 4.79
C PHE A 93 -26.17 1.14 6.14
N ASN A 94 -26.66 -0.06 6.47
CA ASN A 94 -27.11 -0.40 7.81
C ASN A 94 -25.91 -0.69 8.74
N ASP A 95 -26.19 -0.86 10.05
CA ASP A 95 -25.15 -1.03 11.04
C ASP A 95 -24.31 -2.30 10.80
N GLU A 96 -24.93 -3.43 10.43
CA GLU A 96 -24.22 -4.67 10.12
C GLU A 96 -23.26 -4.49 8.91
N GLN A 97 -23.69 -3.77 7.88
CA GLN A 97 -22.87 -3.46 6.71
C GLN A 97 -21.71 -2.53 7.07
N ARG A 98 -21.93 -1.52 7.91
CA ARG A 98 -20.85 -0.64 8.41
C ARG A 98 -19.83 -1.41 9.22
N ASP A 99 -20.27 -2.31 10.11
CA ASP A 99 -19.37 -3.17 10.88
C ASP A 99 -18.52 -4.06 9.97
N MET A 100 -19.11 -4.67 8.94
CA MET A 100 -18.37 -5.46 7.96
C MET A 100 -17.35 -4.62 7.19
N ILE A 101 -17.70 -3.40 6.77
CA ILE A 101 -16.77 -2.48 6.10
C ILE A 101 -15.62 -2.11 7.03
N ARG A 102 -15.88 -1.83 8.31
CA ARG A 102 -14.84 -1.59 9.31
C ARG A 102 -13.94 -2.82 9.51
N MET A 103 -14.51 -4.01 9.56
CA MET A 103 -13.73 -5.26 9.67
C MET A 103 -12.84 -5.51 8.45
N ILE A 104 -13.29 -5.16 7.23
CA ILE A 104 -12.48 -5.23 6.02
C ILE A 104 -11.29 -4.27 6.13
N TYR A 105 -11.55 -3.00 6.48
CA TYR A 105 -10.53 -1.98 6.68
C TYR A 105 -9.46 -2.43 7.68
N GLU A 106 -9.85 -2.84 8.88
CA GLU A 106 -8.92 -3.33 9.90
C GLU A 106 -8.15 -4.59 9.45
N GLY A 107 -8.83 -5.49 8.75
CA GLY A 107 -8.24 -6.75 8.28
C GLY A 107 -7.19 -6.58 7.17
N LEU A 108 -7.17 -5.45 6.46
CA LEU A 108 -6.15 -5.11 5.46
C LEU A 108 -4.90 -4.51 6.10
N LEU A 109 -5.01 -4.01 7.32
CA LEU A 109 -3.94 -3.36 8.05
C LEU A 109 -3.29 -4.31 9.07
N SER A 110 -2.07 -4.04 9.43
CA SER A 110 -1.43 -4.64 10.60
C SER A 110 -2.09 -4.13 11.87
N PRO A 111 -2.37 -4.97 12.88
CA PRO A 111 -2.95 -4.52 14.14
C PRO A 111 -2.19 -3.38 14.83
N ASP A 112 -0.87 -3.36 14.70
CA ASP A 112 -0.01 -2.31 15.28
C ASP A 112 -0.22 -0.93 14.63
N TRP A 113 -0.87 -0.90 13.45
CA TRP A 113 -1.14 0.32 12.71
C TRP A 113 -2.59 0.82 12.81
N HIS A 114 -3.51 0.06 13.42
CA HIS A 114 -4.91 0.46 13.52
C HIS A 114 -5.07 1.84 14.17
N ALA A 115 -4.42 2.06 15.33
CA ALA A 115 -4.52 3.34 16.03
C ALA A 115 -3.95 4.52 15.22
N LYS A 116 -2.86 4.29 14.45
CA LYS A 116 -2.27 5.31 13.58
C LYS A 116 -3.19 5.67 12.42
N PHE A 117 -3.79 4.68 11.77
CA PHE A 117 -4.75 4.93 10.70
C PHE A 117 -6.06 5.53 11.21
N ASP A 118 -6.53 5.16 12.40
CA ASP A 118 -7.69 5.80 13.03
C ASP A 118 -7.40 7.26 13.34
N LYS A 119 -6.21 7.58 13.87
CA LYS A 119 -5.77 8.95 14.07
C LYS A 119 -5.73 9.73 12.73
N GLN A 120 -5.18 9.14 11.69
CA GLN A 120 -5.15 9.74 10.36
C GLN A 120 -6.58 10.06 9.86
N GLN A 121 -7.52 9.12 10.03
CA GLN A 121 -8.90 9.36 9.61
C GLN A 121 -9.57 10.44 10.49
N GLU A 122 -9.30 10.48 11.79
CA GLU A 122 -9.82 11.52 12.68
C GLU A 122 -9.32 12.89 12.29
N ASP A 123 -8.02 13.05 12.10
CA ASP A 123 -7.39 14.33 11.77
C ASP A 123 -7.82 14.84 10.38
N ASP A 124 -7.89 13.94 9.38
CA ASP A 124 -8.17 14.32 8.00
C ASP A 124 -9.66 14.50 7.70
N THR A 125 -10.54 13.77 8.39
CA THR A 125 -11.95 13.63 7.97
C THR A 125 -12.96 13.63 9.11
N GLY A 126 -12.54 13.69 10.35
CA GLY A 126 -13.43 13.59 11.53
C GLY A 126 -13.79 12.16 11.91
N GLY A 127 -13.04 11.17 11.42
CA GLY A 127 -13.14 9.77 11.80
C GLY A 127 -13.46 8.80 10.66
N PHE A 128 -13.29 7.53 10.94
CA PHE A 128 -13.60 6.46 10.00
C PHE A 128 -15.09 6.49 9.60
N GLY A 129 -15.34 6.42 8.31
CA GLY A 129 -16.68 6.34 7.74
C GLY A 129 -17.27 7.69 7.33
N GLU A 130 -16.74 8.81 7.80
CA GLU A 130 -17.26 10.15 7.49
C GLU A 130 -17.08 10.51 6.01
N THR A 131 -15.93 10.17 5.43
CA THR A 131 -15.67 10.38 3.99
C THR A 131 -15.30 9.10 3.25
N ASN A 132 -15.21 7.95 3.93
CA ASN A 132 -14.88 6.69 3.30
C ASN A 132 -16.01 6.22 2.38
N ASN A 133 -15.65 5.83 1.17
CA ASN A 133 -16.55 5.27 0.16
C ASN A 133 -16.04 3.92 -0.29
N ILE A 134 -16.91 3.07 -0.74
CA ILE A 134 -16.53 1.75 -1.23
C ILE A 134 -17.05 1.48 -2.63
N ALA A 135 -16.36 0.61 -3.35
CA ALA A 135 -16.84 -0.05 -4.54
C ALA A 135 -16.42 -1.52 -4.54
N ILE A 136 -17.24 -2.36 -5.17
CA ILE A 136 -16.97 -3.78 -5.37
C ILE A 136 -17.03 -4.06 -6.86
N PHE A 137 -15.98 -4.66 -7.41
CA PHE A 137 -15.87 -5.01 -8.82
C PHE A 137 -15.89 -6.52 -8.98
N GLY A 138 -16.57 -7.01 -10.04
CA GLY A 138 -16.70 -8.43 -10.29
C GLY A 138 -17.58 -9.14 -9.27
N GLU A 139 -17.34 -10.42 -9.04
CA GLU A 139 -18.18 -11.29 -8.19
C GLU A 139 -17.41 -11.76 -6.94
N PRO A 140 -17.68 -11.20 -5.75
CA PRO A 140 -17.02 -11.62 -4.52
C PRO A 140 -17.22 -13.11 -4.23
N GLY A 141 -16.11 -13.79 -3.91
CA GLY A 141 -16.07 -15.23 -3.70
C GLY A 141 -15.68 -16.03 -4.94
N SER A 142 -15.65 -15.41 -6.14
CA SER A 142 -14.97 -15.94 -7.31
C SER A 142 -13.47 -15.58 -7.29
N ASP A 143 -12.75 -16.02 -8.33
CA ASP A 143 -11.36 -15.59 -8.54
C ASP A 143 -11.29 -14.21 -9.21
N GLN A 144 -12.39 -13.52 -9.43
CA GLN A 144 -12.45 -12.25 -10.15
C GLN A 144 -13.33 -11.24 -9.41
N PHE A 145 -12.76 -10.66 -8.35
CA PHE A 145 -13.37 -9.54 -7.66
C PHE A 145 -12.31 -8.64 -7.03
N GLU A 146 -12.71 -7.41 -6.78
CA GLU A 146 -11.90 -6.45 -6.04
C GLU A 146 -12.82 -5.52 -5.23
N PHE A 147 -12.49 -5.31 -3.97
CA PHE A 147 -13.04 -4.28 -3.10
C PHE A 147 -12.08 -3.10 -3.07
N VAL A 148 -12.60 -1.90 -3.26
CA VAL A 148 -11.82 -0.66 -3.18
C VAL A 148 -12.47 0.27 -2.18
N MET A 149 -11.70 0.77 -1.23
CA MET A 149 -12.09 1.82 -0.30
C MET A 149 -11.31 3.08 -0.60
N THR A 150 -12.00 4.21 -0.67
CA THR A 150 -11.39 5.53 -0.90
C THR A 150 -11.86 6.55 0.12
N SER A 151 -11.01 7.53 0.38
CA SER A 151 -11.30 8.66 1.27
C SER A 151 -10.32 9.80 0.97
N ARG A 152 -10.38 10.88 1.75
CA ARG A 152 -9.25 11.80 1.83
C ARG A 152 -8.04 11.02 2.36
N HIS A 153 -6.93 11.11 1.66
CA HIS A 153 -5.66 10.45 2.00
C HIS A 153 -5.74 8.93 2.21
N LEU A 154 -6.67 8.25 1.51
CA LEU A 154 -6.77 6.79 1.60
C LEU A 154 -7.27 6.16 0.29
N THR A 155 -6.56 5.15 -0.16
CA THR A 155 -7.05 4.13 -1.10
C THR A 155 -6.52 2.79 -0.63
N LEU A 156 -7.42 1.90 -0.20
CA LEU A 156 -7.12 0.52 0.18
C LEU A 156 -7.89 -0.45 -0.71
N ARG A 157 -7.36 -1.66 -0.84
CA ARG A 157 -7.93 -2.68 -1.72
C ARG A 157 -7.91 -4.05 -1.06
N ALA A 158 -8.91 -4.87 -1.40
CA ALA A 158 -8.92 -6.30 -1.15
C ALA A 158 -9.36 -7.01 -2.42
N ASP A 159 -8.51 -7.82 -3.00
CA ASP A 159 -8.84 -8.62 -4.16
C ASP A 159 -8.92 -10.10 -3.81
N GLY A 160 -9.60 -10.86 -4.64
CA GLY A 160 -9.68 -12.31 -4.51
C GLY A 160 -8.51 -13.05 -5.15
N ASN A 161 -7.36 -12.43 -5.25
CA ASN A 161 -6.23 -12.92 -6.02
C ASN A 161 -6.48 -12.94 -7.54
N THR A 162 -7.30 -12.04 -7.99
CA THR A 162 -7.82 -11.96 -9.33
C THR A 162 -6.95 -11.14 -10.25
N THR A 163 -6.11 -10.31 -9.66
CA THR A 163 -5.09 -9.59 -10.40
C THR A 163 -3.76 -10.27 -10.13
N ASP A 164 -3.58 -11.46 -10.69
CA ASP A 164 -2.28 -12.14 -10.69
C ASP A 164 -1.21 -11.11 -11.06
N HIS A 165 -0.09 -11.16 -10.32
CA HIS A 165 1.07 -10.33 -10.61
C HIS A 165 1.04 -8.88 -10.07
N VAL A 166 -0.01 -8.48 -9.36
CA VAL A 166 -0.13 -7.13 -8.76
C VAL A 166 -0.28 -7.24 -7.26
N ALA A 167 0.60 -6.57 -6.52
CA ALA A 167 0.48 -6.50 -5.07
C ALA A 167 -0.72 -5.63 -4.66
N PHE A 168 -1.36 -5.99 -3.55
CA PHE A 168 -2.51 -5.28 -2.97
C PHE A 168 -3.76 -5.24 -3.86
N GLY A 169 -3.79 -5.91 -4.99
CA GLY A 169 -4.83 -5.78 -6.01
C GLY A 169 -4.71 -4.53 -6.90
N GLY A 170 -3.76 -3.65 -6.66
CA GLY A 170 -3.54 -2.44 -7.46
C GLY A 170 -2.84 -1.33 -6.69
N PRO A 171 -2.74 -0.15 -7.31
CA PRO A 171 -2.05 0.97 -6.70
C PRO A 171 -2.77 1.46 -5.43
N LEU A 172 -1.99 1.84 -4.42
CA LEU A 172 -2.45 2.38 -3.15
C LEU A 172 -2.06 3.84 -3.00
N PHE A 173 -2.84 4.55 -2.20
CA PHE A 173 -2.55 5.91 -1.78
C PHE A 173 -2.88 6.07 -0.31
N TYR A 174 -2.01 6.70 0.44
CA TYR A 174 -2.26 7.15 1.80
C TYR A 174 -1.55 8.46 2.08
N GLY A 175 -1.99 9.16 3.09
CA GLY A 175 -1.39 10.41 3.49
C GLY A 175 -1.91 10.88 4.84
N HIS A 176 -1.47 12.04 5.29
CA HIS A 176 -1.93 12.65 6.53
C HIS A 176 -1.70 14.16 6.49
N ASP A 177 -2.70 14.93 6.83
CA ASP A 177 -2.66 16.38 6.95
C ASP A 177 -3.03 16.81 8.37
N PRO A 178 -2.08 16.88 9.29
CA PRO A 178 -2.34 17.35 10.65
C PRO A 178 -2.55 18.87 10.67
N HIS A 179 -3.73 19.32 10.20
CA HIS A 179 -4.14 20.72 10.19
C HIS A 179 -3.24 21.69 9.39
N GLY A 180 -2.70 21.25 8.26
CA GLY A 180 -2.24 22.13 7.20
C GLY A 180 -0.74 22.36 7.10
N THR A 181 0.10 21.81 7.97
CA THR A 181 1.55 21.89 7.79
C THR A 181 2.27 20.63 8.28
N PHE A 182 3.22 20.19 7.46
CA PHE A 182 4.15 19.11 7.80
C PHE A 182 5.45 19.62 8.45
N ASN A 183 5.48 20.86 8.90
CA ASN A 183 6.61 21.46 9.63
C ASN A 183 6.67 21.02 11.10
N GLU A 184 6.44 19.75 11.36
CA GLU A 184 6.39 19.23 12.70
C GLU A 184 7.72 18.58 13.07
N GLU A 185 8.11 18.69 14.33
CA GLU A 185 9.26 17.94 14.83
C GLU A 185 9.04 16.43 14.60
N PRO A 186 10.10 15.67 14.29
CA PRO A 186 9.99 14.25 13.93
C PRO A 186 9.27 13.36 14.93
N ASP A 187 9.22 13.76 16.18
CA ASP A 187 8.56 13.05 17.29
C ASP A 187 7.19 13.63 17.67
N HIS A 188 6.64 14.55 16.86
CA HIS A 188 5.32 15.10 17.10
C HIS A 188 4.23 14.05 16.95
N ASP A 189 3.29 13.99 17.88
CA ASP A 189 2.19 13.01 17.90
C ASP A 189 1.29 13.06 16.65
N GLY A 190 1.28 14.19 15.93
CA GLY A 190 0.62 14.38 14.65
C GLY A 190 1.25 13.62 13.47
N ASN A 191 2.49 13.20 13.58
CA ASN A 191 3.27 12.63 12.46
C ASN A 191 3.02 11.13 12.25
N VAL A 192 1.87 10.74 11.72
CA VAL A 192 1.48 9.32 11.57
C VAL A 192 2.49 8.52 10.73
N PHE A 193 3.01 9.09 9.64
CA PHE A 193 3.89 8.38 8.68
C PHE A 193 5.33 8.89 8.68
N TRP A 194 5.73 9.76 9.61
CA TRP A 194 7.04 10.37 9.66
C TRP A 194 8.19 9.38 9.74
N GLU A 195 7.99 8.26 10.39
CA GLU A 195 9.01 7.20 10.50
C GLU A 195 9.51 6.71 9.14
N GLN A 196 8.70 6.84 8.07
CA GLN A 196 9.10 6.48 6.71
C GLN A 196 10.09 7.48 6.13
N ALA A 197 9.89 8.79 6.37
CA ALA A 197 10.86 9.82 6.00
C ALA A 197 12.16 9.62 6.75
N VAL A 198 12.11 9.37 8.05
CA VAL A 198 13.30 9.10 8.89
C VAL A 198 14.05 7.86 8.41
N ALA A 199 13.34 6.79 8.04
CA ALA A 199 13.97 5.57 7.54
C ALA A 199 14.76 5.82 6.25
N ALA A 200 14.16 6.51 5.26
CA ALA A 200 14.84 6.88 4.03
C ALA A 200 16.02 7.84 4.28
N ASN A 201 15.83 8.83 5.16
CA ASN A 201 16.88 9.78 5.53
C ASN A 201 18.08 9.10 6.21
N ASN A 202 17.86 8.05 6.97
CA ASN A 202 18.94 7.28 7.56
C ASN A 202 19.79 6.57 6.49
N VAL A 203 19.20 6.13 5.38
CA VAL A 203 19.96 5.62 4.23
C VAL A 203 20.78 6.74 3.61
N TYR A 204 20.19 7.92 3.37
CA TYR A 204 20.89 9.07 2.82
C TYR A 204 22.11 9.48 3.65
N LYS A 205 22.01 9.44 4.97
CA LYS A 205 23.13 9.75 5.89
C LYS A 205 24.32 8.79 5.73
N LEU A 206 24.09 7.56 5.28
CA LEU A 206 25.14 6.57 5.03
C LEU A 206 25.84 6.75 3.67
N LEU A 207 25.27 7.55 2.77
CA LEU A 207 25.84 7.79 1.44
C LEU A 207 27.08 8.68 1.55
N ASP A 208 28.11 8.35 0.78
CA ASP A 208 29.26 9.23 0.58
C ASP A 208 28.91 10.40 -0.36
N LYS A 209 29.88 11.26 -0.64
CA LYS A 209 29.65 12.47 -1.42
C LYS A 209 29.23 12.19 -2.85
N GLU A 210 29.86 11.26 -3.50
CA GLU A 210 29.61 10.86 -4.90
C GLU A 210 28.23 10.18 -4.99
N GLN A 211 27.93 9.31 -4.06
CA GLN A 211 26.64 8.63 -3.96
C GLN A 211 25.48 9.62 -3.72
N ARG A 212 25.69 10.63 -2.88
CA ARG A 212 24.69 11.70 -2.67
C ARG A 212 24.43 12.49 -3.94
N GLN A 213 25.44 12.83 -4.72
CA GLN A 213 25.27 13.52 -5.99
C GLN A 213 24.43 12.71 -6.97
N GLU A 214 24.51 11.39 -6.95
CA GLU A 214 23.68 10.51 -7.78
C GLU A 214 22.27 10.34 -7.23
N ALA A 215 22.12 10.27 -5.91
CA ALA A 215 20.84 10.12 -5.23
C ALA A 215 19.98 11.39 -5.27
N GLU A 216 20.61 12.57 -5.30
CA GLU A 216 19.93 13.87 -5.32
C GLU A 216 19.42 14.19 -6.73
N VAL A 217 18.13 14.44 -6.86
CA VAL A 217 17.44 14.75 -8.10
C VAL A 217 16.84 16.13 -8.01
N ALA A 218 17.12 16.99 -8.99
CA ALA A 218 16.75 18.41 -8.95
C ALA A 218 15.23 18.65 -9.03
N LYS A 219 14.47 17.73 -9.65
CA LYS A 219 13.03 17.89 -9.85
C LYS A 219 12.27 16.66 -9.40
N THR A 220 11.32 16.85 -8.50
CA THR A 220 10.38 15.81 -8.10
C THR A 220 9.57 15.32 -9.30
N ALA A 221 9.50 14.01 -9.47
CA ALA A 221 8.53 13.43 -10.38
C ALA A 221 7.13 13.84 -9.94
N ARG A 222 6.19 13.97 -10.89
CA ARG A 222 4.78 14.17 -10.51
C ARG A 222 4.40 13.05 -9.56
N GLU A 223 3.89 13.38 -8.37
CA GLU A 223 3.60 12.40 -7.33
C GLU A 223 2.68 11.25 -7.81
N GLN A 224 1.70 11.59 -8.63
CA GLN A 224 0.74 10.64 -9.21
C GLN A 224 1.33 9.80 -10.38
N ALA A 225 2.55 10.10 -10.83
CA ALA A 225 3.19 9.35 -11.90
C ALA A 225 3.82 8.07 -11.34
N VAL A 226 2.99 7.08 -11.04
CA VAL A 226 3.39 5.78 -10.50
C VAL A 226 3.23 4.64 -11.51
N ALA A 227 3.06 4.96 -12.78
CA ALA A 227 3.11 3.97 -13.86
C ALA A 227 4.50 3.33 -13.94
N PHE A 228 4.53 2.04 -14.25
CA PHE A 228 5.78 1.29 -14.33
C PHE A 228 6.62 1.73 -15.53
N ARG A 229 7.91 1.96 -15.31
CA ARG A 229 8.85 2.39 -16.35
C ARG A 229 9.58 1.21 -17.01
N GLY A 230 9.60 0.05 -16.37
CA GLY A 230 10.43 -1.07 -16.80
C GLY A 230 11.93 -0.81 -16.60
N ALA A 231 12.72 -1.85 -16.77
CA ALA A 231 14.17 -1.81 -16.53
C ALA A 231 14.95 -0.80 -17.43
N LYS A 232 14.35 -0.37 -18.54
CA LYS A 232 14.97 0.58 -19.49
C LYS A 232 14.36 1.98 -19.42
N GLY A 233 13.48 2.24 -18.46
CA GLY A 233 12.68 3.46 -18.38
C GLY A 233 13.39 4.69 -17.81
N GLY A 234 14.70 4.65 -17.57
CA GLY A 234 15.46 5.79 -17.07
C GLY A 234 15.04 6.14 -15.62
N ILE A 235 15.07 5.17 -14.72
CA ILE A 235 14.79 5.37 -13.30
C ILE A 235 15.86 6.29 -12.71
N GLN A 236 15.44 7.29 -11.95
CA GLN A 236 16.33 8.31 -11.38
C GLN A 236 16.84 7.92 -9.98
N GLY A 237 17.95 8.54 -9.57
CA GLY A 237 18.58 8.32 -8.28
C GLY A 237 19.64 7.23 -8.30
N ILE A 238 20.22 6.95 -7.14
CA ILE A 238 21.29 5.97 -7.00
C ILE A 238 20.75 4.55 -7.09
N ALA A 239 21.39 3.71 -7.90
CA ALA A 239 21.03 2.31 -8.03
C ALA A 239 21.38 1.54 -6.74
N VAL A 240 20.42 0.83 -6.17
CA VAL A 240 20.63 0.07 -4.92
C VAL A 240 21.73 -0.99 -5.07
N LYS A 241 21.90 -1.57 -6.25
CA LYS A 241 22.98 -2.54 -6.54
C LYS A 241 24.38 -1.96 -6.30
N ASP A 242 24.56 -0.64 -6.46
CA ASP A 242 25.86 0.06 -6.36
C ASP A 242 26.17 0.52 -4.92
N LEU A 243 25.26 0.23 -3.98
CA LEU A 243 25.41 0.49 -2.54
C LEU A 243 26.23 -0.62 -1.86
N ASN A 244 26.91 -0.26 -0.78
CA ASN A 244 27.59 -1.25 0.10
C ASN A 244 26.57 -1.98 1.00
N ASP A 245 27.00 -3.03 1.68
CA ASP A 245 26.14 -3.89 2.49
C ASP A 245 25.41 -3.13 3.60
N ALA A 246 26.04 -2.17 4.27
CA ALA A 246 25.41 -1.39 5.32
C ALA A 246 24.30 -0.46 4.75
N GLN A 247 24.55 0.14 3.60
CA GLN A 247 23.59 0.98 2.89
C GLN A 247 22.41 0.14 2.35
N LYS A 248 22.68 -1.04 1.75
CA LYS A 248 21.64 -2.00 1.31
C LYS A 248 20.78 -2.47 2.48
N ALA A 249 21.39 -2.77 3.63
CA ALA A 249 20.64 -3.11 4.84
C ALA A 249 19.73 -1.96 5.30
N GLY A 250 20.17 -0.71 5.13
CA GLY A 250 19.34 0.49 5.37
C GLY A 250 18.13 0.56 4.43
N VAL A 251 18.33 0.34 3.13
CA VAL A 251 17.21 0.29 2.14
C VAL A 251 16.25 -0.86 2.47
N GLN A 252 16.77 -2.03 2.82
CA GLN A 252 15.94 -3.17 3.24
C GLN A 252 15.10 -2.84 4.48
N LYS A 253 15.68 -2.16 5.46
CA LYS A 253 14.94 -1.71 6.66
C LYS A 253 13.88 -0.66 6.30
N THR A 254 14.17 0.25 5.38
CA THR A 254 13.19 1.20 4.86
C THR A 254 12.02 0.45 4.21
N LEU A 255 12.28 -0.48 3.30
CA LEU A 255 11.23 -1.28 2.67
C LEU A 255 10.38 -2.04 3.69
N GLN A 256 11.00 -2.63 4.72
CA GLN A 256 10.27 -3.30 5.80
C GLN A 256 9.35 -2.34 6.56
N SER A 257 9.80 -1.13 6.84
CA SER A 257 8.98 -0.09 7.46
C SER A 257 7.78 0.28 6.58
N LEU A 258 8.00 0.44 5.26
CA LEU A 258 6.93 0.77 4.31
C LEU A 258 5.82 -0.27 4.28
N VAL A 259 6.17 -1.56 4.16
CA VAL A 259 5.18 -2.64 4.05
C VAL A 259 4.56 -3.03 5.39
N SER A 260 5.18 -2.69 6.52
CA SER A 260 4.78 -3.14 7.86
C SER A 260 3.37 -2.76 8.28
N MET A 261 2.80 -1.73 7.67
CA MET A 261 1.46 -1.25 7.99
C MET A 261 0.34 -2.14 7.42
N TYR A 262 0.63 -3.01 6.49
CA TYR A 262 -0.33 -3.92 5.88
C TYR A 262 -0.32 -5.29 6.57
N ARG A 263 -1.36 -6.09 6.35
CA ARG A 263 -1.42 -7.47 6.85
C ARG A 263 -0.28 -8.32 6.25
N LYS A 264 0.11 -9.38 6.96
CA LYS A 264 1.29 -10.20 6.59
C LYS A 264 1.23 -10.81 5.19
N SER A 265 0.05 -11.23 4.73
CA SER A 265 -0.09 -11.78 3.37
C SER A 265 0.26 -10.76 2.31
N ASP A 266 -0.18 -9.50 2.47
CA ASP A 266 0.03 -8.45 1.48
C ASP A 266 1.48 -7.93 1.54
N GLN A 267 2.09 -7.90 2.74
CA GLN A 267 3.52 -7.67 2.88
C GLN A 267 4.33 -8.68 2.06
N GLN A 268 3.99 -9.97 2.19
CA GLN A 268 4.66 -11.04 1.48
C GLN A 268 4.49 -10.92 -0.03
N GLU A 269 3.27 -10.68 -0.49
CA GLU A 269 2.97 -10.48 -1.91
C GLU A 269 3.77 -9.33 -2.54
N ALA A 270 3.84 -8.18 -1.85
CA ALA A 270 4.63 -7.04 -2.30
C ALA A 270 6.12 -7.38 -2.42
N LEU A 271 6.68 -8.13 -1.46
CA LEU A 271 8.07 -8.58 -1.49
C LEU A 271 8.31 -9.63 -2.58
N GLU A 272 7.37 -10.54 -2.82
CA GLU A 272 7.46 -11.53 -3.90
C GLU A 272 7.40 -10.87 -5.28
N CYS A 273 6.52 -9.90 -5.49
CA CYS A 273 6.47 -9.09 -6.71
C CYS A 273 7.80 -8.37 -6.95
N LEU A 274 8.35 -7.72 -5.91
CA LEU A 274 9.65 -7.08 -6.00
C LEU A 274 10.76 -8.09 -6.34
N GLN A 275 10.78 -9.26 -5.70
CA GLN A 275 11.80 -10.28 -5.95
C GLN A 275 11.78 -10.80 -7.38
N LYS A 276 10.60 -11.00 -7.97
CA LYS A 276 10.45 -11.48 -9.36
C LYS A 276 11.01 -10.51 -10.40
N GLN A 277 11.08 -9.22 -10.09
CA GLN A 277 11.64 -8.22 -10.99
C GLN A 277 13.12 -7.87 -10.71
N GLY A 278 13.81 -8.62 -9.85
CA GLY A 278 15.23 -8.47 -9.54
C GLY A 278 15.54 -7.97 -8.13
N GLY A 279 14.53 -7.88 -7.26
CA GLY A 279 14.68 -7.47 -5.87
C GLY A 279 15.07 -6.00 -5.72
N LEU A 280 15.57 -5.64 -4.55
CA LEU A 280 16.04 -4.28 -4.27
C LEU A 280 17.20 -3.84 -5.17
N ASP A 281 18.04 -4.76 -5.64
CA ASP A 281 19.16 -4.43 -6.54
C ASP A 281 18.69 -3.89 -7.90
N ALA A 282 17.44 -4.15 -8.30
CA ALA A 282 16.83 -3.56 -9.48
C ALA A 282 16.22 -2.17 -9.25
N CYS A 283 16.21 -1.69 -8.00
CA CYS A 283 15.64 -0.41 -7.61
C CYS A 283 16.68 0.71 -7.57
N HIS A 284 16.17 1.95 -7.61
CA HIS A 284 16.92 3.18 -7.37
C HIS A 284 16.26 3.96 -6.22
N LEU A 285 17.07 4.68 -5.48
CA LEU A 285 16.62 5.58 -4.42
C LEU A 285 16.95 7.03 -4.80
N ALA A 286 15.92 7.86 -4.92
CA ALA A 286 16.04 9.26 -5.26
C ALA A 286 15.54 10.16 -4.13
N PHE A 287 16.27 11.26 -3.87
CA PHE A 287 15.89 12.33 -2.96
C PHE A 287 15.75 13.62 -3.77
N TYR A 288 14.60 14.30 -3.66
CA TYR A 288 14.28 15.44 -4.51
C TYR A 288 14.55 16.77 -3.81
N THR A 289 15.33 17.63 -4.44
CA THR A 289 15.76 18.91 -3.86
C THR A 289 14.75 20.05 -4.06
N ASP A 290 13.85 19.93 -5.05
CA ASP A 290 12.79 20.88 -5.25
C ASP A 290 11.63 20.66 -4.27
N ASN A 291 11.21 21.26 -3.39
CA ASN A 291 10.20 21.06 -2.35
C ASN A 291 10.72 20.29 -1.12
N ASP A 292 12.04 20.17 -0.99
CA ASP A 292 12.61 19.86 0.31
C ASP A 292 12.48 21.11 1.17
N ILE A 293 11.50 21.10 2.05
CA ILE A 293 11.29 22.18 2.99
C ILE A 293 11.96 21.77 4.29
N GLY A 294 12.80 22.53 4.75
CA GLY A 294 13.16 22.22 6.06
C GLY A 294 14.60 22.47 6.36
N LYS A 295 14.75 22.80 7.59
CA LYS A 295 16.04 22.96 8.25
C LYS A 295 16.23 21.83 9.25
N ASP A 296 15.31 20.86 9.26
CA ASP A 296 15.31 19.72 10.17
C ASP A 296 16.31 18.63 9.75
N LYS A 297 16.83 18.72 8.51
CA LYS A 297 17.78 17.77 7.91
C LYS A 297 17.18 16.38 7.67
N VAL A 298 15.88 16.31 7.39
CA VAL A 298 15.18 15.13 6.92
C VAL A 298 14.61 15.43 5.54
N TRP A 299 14.81 14.52 4.60
CA TRP A 299 14.29 14.67 3.26
C TRP A 299 12.75 14.57 3.24
N ASP A 300 12.08 15.60 2.74
CA ASP A 300 10.64 15.65 2.59
C ASP A 300 10.13 14.81 1.41
N ASN A 301 10.90 14.74 0.35
CA ASN A 301 10.48 14.04 -0.87
C ASN A 301 11.52 13.02 -1.30
N TRP A 302 11.08 11.79 -1.44
CA TRP A 302 11.95 10.72 -1.91
C TRP A 302 11.14 9.63 -2.63
N ARG A 303 11.81 8.81 -3.40
CA ARG A 303 11.20 7.69 -4.13
C ARG A 303 12.14 6.50 -4.16
N LEU A 304 11.61 5.34 -3.84
CA LEU A 304 12.20 4.05 -4.15
C LEU A 304 11.46 3.48 -5.37
N GLU A 305 12.17 3.32 -6.49
CA GLU A 305 11.57 2.93 -7.76
C GLU A 305 12.36 1.79 -8.41
N GLY A 306 11.68 0.76 -8.88
CA GLY A 306 12.18 -0.36 -9.66
C GLY A 306 11.41 -0.52 -10.96
N PRO A 307 11.71 -1.54 -11.78
CA PRO A 307 11.05 -1.75 -13.07
C PRO A 307 9.53 -1.81 -13.00
N ALA A 308 9.00 -2.44 -11.96
CA ALA A 308 7.56 -2.54 -11.65
C ALA A 308 7.29 -2.31 -10.16
N PHE A 309 8.02 -1.41 -9.57
CA PHE A 309 7.92 -1.03 -8.16
C PHE A 309 8.02 0.49 -8.05
N VAL A 310 7.03 1.13 -7.44
CA VAL A 310 7.08 2.56 -7.12
C VAL A 310 6.56 2.76 -5.70
N TRP A 311 7.40 3.40 -4.86
CA TRP A 311 7.00 3.93 -3.57
C TRP A 311 7.48 5.38 -3.49
N HIS A 312 6.55 6.29 -3.71
CA HIS A 312 6.83 7.72 -3.71
C HIS A 312 6.28 8.36 -2.45
N PHE A 313 7.16 8.94 -1.66
CA PHE A 313 6.83 9.70 -0.46
C PHE A 313 7.02 11.20 -0.71
N ARG A 314 5.99 11.98 -0.42
CA ARG A 314 6.04 13.43 -0.35
C ARG A 314 5.60 13.88 1.05
N GLY A 315 6.50 14.47 1.83
CA GLY A 315 6.24 14.98 3.17
C GLY A 315 5.65 16.40 3.16
N ALA A 316 6.13 17.26 2.27
CA ALA A 316 5.73 18.67 2.22
C ALA A 316 4.64 18.94 1.17
N PRO A 317 3.60 19.78 1.44
CA PRO A 317 3.28 20.46 2.70
C PRO A 317 2.60 19.56 3.73
N HIS A 318 2.23 18.36 3.37
CA HIS A 318 1.74 17.27 4.20
C HIS A 318 1.96 15.93 3.49
N VAL A 319 1.84 14.82 4.21
CA VAL A 319 2.21 13.51 3.69
C VAL A 319 1.25 13.04 2.60
N HIS A 320 1.80 12.72 1.44
CA HIS A 320 1.19 11.91 0.38
C HIS A 320 2.11 10.76 0.02
N VAL A 321 1.60 9.56 0.02
CA VAL A 321 2.37 8.38 -0.39
C VAL A 321 1.61 7.62 -1.47
N TRP A 322 2.30 7.35 -2.55
CA TRP A 322 1.78 6.66 -3.71
C TRP A 322 2.54 5.37 -3.91
N VAL A 323 1.82 4.27 -4.00
CA VAL A 323 2.40 2.92 -4.10
C VAL A 323 1.84 2.22 -5.32
N ASN A 324 2.72 1.62 -6.11
CA ASN A 324 2.32 0.73 -7.19
C ASN A 324 3.38 -0.39 -7.32
N ILE A 325 2.96 -1.64 -7.21
CA ILE A 325 3.87 -2.79 -7.18
C ILE A 325 3.28 -3.92 -8.00
N ALA A 326 4.09 -4.46 -8.91
CA ALA A 326 3.77 -5.66 -9.66
C ALA A 326 5.01 -6.52 -9.85
N ASP A 327 4.85 -7.74 -10.33
CA ASP A 327 5.98 -8.60 -10.68
C ASP A 327 6.51 -8.37 -12.11
N SER A 328 5.78 -7.59 -12.89
CA SER A 328 6.14 -7.25 -14.27
C SER A 328 5.67 -5.84 -14.65
N PRO A 329 6.49 -5.08 -15.40
CA PRO A 329 6.09 -3.76 -15.89
C PRO A 329 5.05 -3.81 -17.02
N SER A 330 4.71 -5.00 -17.52
CA SER A 330 3.71 -5.18 -18.57
C SER A 330 2.27 -5.20 -18.07
N VAL A 331 2.07 -5.24 -16.77
CA VAL A 331 0.74 -5.18 -16.15
C VAL A 331 0.09 -3.83 -16.42
N LYS A 332 -1.12 -3.86 -16.96
CA LYS A 332 -1.88 -2.64 -17.30
C LYS A 332 -2.76 -2.23 -16.14
N LEU A 333 -2.43 -1.11 -15.54
CA LEU A 333 -3.18 -0.46 -14.48
C LEU A 333 -3.52 0.96 -14.90
N ASN A 334 -4.54 1.55 -14.27
CA ASN A 334 -4.94 2.95 -14.49
C ASN A 334 -4.28 3.84 -13.40
N ALA A 335 -2.95 3.80 -13.37
CA ALA A 335 -2.13 4.50 -12.41
C ALA A 335 -1.22 5.56 -13.07
#